data_8a9b15c256c07c4e30ae87d7d0048e4c
#
_entry.id   8a9b15c256c07c4e30ae87d7d0048e4c
#
_cell.length_a   1.000
_cell.length_b   1.000
_cell.length_c   1.000
_cell.angle_alpha   90.00
_cell.angle_beta   90.00
_cell.angle_gamma   90.00
#
_symmetry.space_group_name_H-M   'P 1'
#
loop_
_entity.id
_entity.type
_entity.pdbx_description
1 polymer ?
#
loop_
_entity_poly.entity_id
_entity_poly.type
_entity_poly.pdbx_seq_one_letter_code
_entity_poly.pdbx_strand_id
1 'polypeptide(L)'
;GFLSNLSGDAKKDSSLIGQFGVGFYSAFMVASKIEVVSRKALDEHAYKWSSDAKSYEISDAQKDTHGTQITLFLNDDEFADAWRLENIIKKYSNHIPYPIFMDKEEWIAPAADAKDGEKEGKYETRNVQINRASALWRMNKAGIKPEEYADFYKQISHDSADPLLYIHTKAEGKIEYSTLFYVPSVRPFDLFRVDYESGVKLYVKRVF
;
A
#
# COMPACT_ATOMS: atom_id res chain seq x y z
N GLY A 1 17.98 17.91 -9.07
CA GLY A 1 17.25 17.02 -8.22
C GLY A 1 16.52 15.92 -9.01
N PHE A 2 15.85 14.98 -8.35
CA PHE A 2 15.16 13.84 -8.98
C PHE A 2 14.19 14.28 -10.12
N LEU A 3 13.42 15.34 -9.89
CA LEU A 3 12.46 15.88 -10.86
C LEU A 3 13.12 16.55 -12.08
N SER A 4 14.38 16.97 -11.98
CA SER A 4 15.09 17.60 -13.12
C SER A 4 15.51 16.59 -14.19
N ASN A 5 15.56 15.30 -13.83
CA ASN A 5 15.94 14.22 -14.75
C ASN A 5 14.74 13.62 -15.50
N LEU A 6 13.51 14.07 -15.21
CA LEU A 6 12.31 13.61 -15.90
C LEU A 6 12.08 14.47 -17.15
N SER A 7 11.86 13.82 -18.31
CA SER A 7 11.33 14.48 -19.50
C SER A 7 9.93 15.04 -19.23
N GLY A 8 9.47 16.06 -20.00
CA GLY A 8 8.18 16.70 -19.77
C GLY A 8 7.00 15.74 -19.65
N ASP A 9 6.96 14.72 -20.50
CA ASP A 9 5.88 13.71 -20.52
C ASP A 9 6.00 12.75 -19.34
N ALA A 10 7.20 12.33 -18.97
CA ALA A 10 7.44 11.52 -17.77
C ALA A 10 7.03 12.22 -16.46
N LYS A 11 7.02 13.56 -16.43
CA LYS A 11 6.50 14.35 -15.30
C LYS A 11 4.98 14.28 -15.18
N LYS A 12 4.26 14.20 -16.31
CA LYS A 12 2.79 14.04 -16.34
C LYS A 12 2.37 12.62 -15.97
N ASP A 13 3.10 11.63 -16.46
CA ASP A 13 2.80 10.21 -16.27
C ASP A 13 3.36 9.65 -14.97
N SER A 14 4.28 10.35 -14.33
CA SER A 14 4.86 9.88 -13.08
C SER A 14 3.82 9.90 -11.97
N SER A 15 3.37 8.71 -11.59
CA SER A 15 2.54 8.46 -10.40
C SER A 15 3.31 8.71 -9.11
N LEU A 16 4.30 9.61 -9.13
CA LEU A 16 5.18 9.86 -8.00
C LEU A 16 4.39 10.38 -6.81
N ILE A 17 4.45 9.62 -5.74
CA ILE A 17 4.02 10.01 -4.41
C ILE A 17 5.23 10.71 -3.76
N GLY A 18 5.01 11.80 -3.03
CA GLY A 18 6.10 12.50 -2.34
C GLY A 18 6.80 13.59 -3.16
N GLN A 19 6.04 14.47 -3.79
CA GLN A 19 6.56 15.57 -4.62
C GLN A 19 7.44 16.57 -3.86
N PHE A 20 7.20 16.78 -2.58
CA PHE A 20 7.93 17.74 -1.74
C PHE A 20 9.20 17.18 -1.11
N GLY A 21 9.43 15.85 -1.17
CA GLY A 21 10.60 15.19 -0.59
C GLY A 21 10.66 15.19 0.93
N VAL A 22 9.58 15.55 1.62
CA VAL A 22 9.55 15.66 3.09
C VAL A 22 8.85 14.48 3.78
N GLY A 23 8.13 13.64 3.05
CA GLY A 23 7.37 12.52 3.63
C GLY A 23 8.22 11.53 4.41
N PHE A 24 9.47 11.34 4.01
CA PHE A 24 10.41 10.45 4.71
C PHE A 24 10.66 10.89 6.17
N TYR A 25 10.68 12.19 6.44
CA TYR A 25 10.91 12.70 7.79
C TYR A 25 9.80 12.35 8.78
N SER A 26 8.60 12.02 8.31
CA SER A 26 7.51 11.57 9.19
C SER A 26 7.85 10.27 9.91
N ALA A 27 8.80 9.46 9.42
CA ALA A 27 9.27 8.27 10.10
C ALA A 27 9.89 8.55 11.47
N PHE A 28 10.45 9.76 11.70
CA PHE A 28 10.94 10.17 13.02
C PHE A 28 9.84 10.44 14.05
N MET A 29 8.58 10.47 13.65
CA MET A 29 7.46 10.53 14.60
C MET A 29 7.29 9.21 15.38
N VAL A 30 7.73 8.10 14.78
CA VAL A 30 7.57 6.75 15.34
C VAL A 30 8.90 6.07 15.65
N ALA A 31 10.03 6.64 15.23
CA ALA A 31 11.36 6.07 15.41
C ALA A 31 12.36 7.09 15.99
N SER A 32 13.16 6.65 16.95
CA SER A 32 14.25 7.44 17.53
C SER A 32 15.48 7.53 16.64
N LYS A 33 15.65 6.55 15.75
CA LYS A 33 16.76 6.45 14.81
C LYS A 33 16.30 5.78 13.52
N ILE A 34 16.85 6.22 12.39
CA ILE A 34 16.61 5.62 11.08
C ILE A 34 17.93 5.29 10.41
N GLU A 35 18.04 4.10 9.85
CA GLU A 35 19.16 3.69 9.02
C GLU A 35 18.68 3.37 7.60
N VAL A 36 19.39 3.84 6.61
CA VAL A 36 19.11 3.59 5.19
C VAL A 36 20.35 3.04 4.53
N VAL A 37 20.30 1.80 4.05
CA VAL A 37 21.37 1.19 3.24
C VAL A 37 20.88 1.11 1.80
N SER A 38 21.59 1.74 0.89
CA SER A 38 21.19 1.82 -0.51
C SER A 38 22.32 1.51 -1.46
N ARG A 39 22.01 0.69 -2.47
CA ARG A 39 22.90 0.43 -3.62
C ARG A 39 22.14 0.73 -4.91
N LYS A 40 22.70 1.62 -5.73
CA LYS A 40 22.14 1.96 -7.04
C LYS A 40 22.24 0.79 -8.00
N ALA A 41 21.27 0.64 -8.89
CA ALA A 41 21.35 -0.35 -9.97
C ALA A 41 22.61 -0.08 -10.84
N LEU A 42 23.30 -1.15 -11.20
CA LEU A 42 24.56 -1.14 -11.97
C LEU A 42 25.75 -0.48 -11.25
N ASP A 43 25.65 -0.21 -9.95
CA ASP A 43 26.73 0.29 -9.13
C ASP A 43 27.22 -0.85 -8.19
N GLU A 44 28.49 -0.88 -7.90
CA GLU A 44 29.09 -1.86 -6.97
C GLU A 44 29.13 -1.31 -5.53
N HIS A 45 29.06 0.01 -5.39
CA HIS A 45 29.13 0.68 -4.09
C HIS A 45 27.75 0.84 -3.45
N ALA A 46 27.67 0.52 -2.17
CA ALA A 46 26.53 0.79 -1.31
C ALA A 46 26.92 1.79 -0.23
N TYR A 47 25.96 2.60 0.17
CA TYR A 47 26.13 3.59 1.24
C TYR A 47 25.09 3.40 2.32
N LYS A 48 25.49 3.64 3.56
CA LYS A 48 24.62 3.71 4.72
C LYS A 48 24.50 5.15 5.18
N TRP A 49 23.26 5.62 5.26
CA TRP A 49 22.87 6.84 5.95
C TRP A 49 22.22 6.48 7.28
N SER A 50 22.57 7.19 8.36
CA SER A 50 21.99 7.00 9.68
C SER A 50 21.68 8.36 10.30
N SER A 51 20.54 8.51 10.98
CA SER A 51 20.16 9.76 11.62
C SER A 51 19.27 9.53 12.84
N ASP A 52 19.39 10.44 13.82
CA ASP A 52 18.55 10.57 15.01
C ASP A 52 17.63 11.82 14.94
N ALA A 53 17.39 12.36 13.75
CA ALA A 53 16.70 13.61 13.45
C ALA A 53 17.47 14.89 13.79
N LYS A 54 18.54 14.83 14.58
CA LYS A 54 19.38 16.00 14.96
C LYS A 54 20.62 16.10 14.09
N SER A 55 21.20 14.96 13.80
CA SER A 55 22.40 14.82 12.99
C SER A 55 22.27 13.62 12.05
N TYR A 56 23.14 13.54 11.06
CA TYR A 56 23.23 12.37 10.21
C TYR A 56 24.70 12.01 9.93
N GLU A 57 24.90 10.74 9.62
CA GLU A 57 26.19 10.19 9.22
C GLU A 57 26.01 9.41 7.91
N ILE A 58 27.04 9.47 7.03
CA ILE A 58 27.09 8.65 5.81
C ILE A 58 28.41 7.87 5.86
N SER A 59 28.32 6.56 5.63
CA SER A 59 29.45 5.65 5.56
C SER A 59 29.30 4.66 4.41
N ASP A 60 30.38 4.04 4.02
CA ASP A 60 30.36 2.90 3.11
C ASP A 60 29.62 1.71 3.74
N ALA A 61 28.95 0.94 2.92
CA ALA A 61 28.21 -0.25 3.32
C ALA A 61 28.37 -1.38 2.31
N GLN A 62 28.00 -2.58 2.72
CA GLN A 62 27.88 -3.72 1.83
C GLN A 62 26.42 -4.07 1.61
N LYS A 63 26.05 -4.30 0.36
CA LYS A 63 24.71 -4.75 -0.04
C LYS A 63 24.83 -5.54 -1.35
N ASP A 64 24.49 -6.81 -1.32
CA ASP A 64 24.68 -7.73 -2.44
C ASP A 64 23.77 -7.42 -3.64
N THR A 65 22.57 -6.89 -3.37
CA THR A 65 21.59 -6.54 -4.40
C THR A 65 21.39 -5.05 -4.48
N HIS A 66 21.00 -4.51 -5.64
CA HIS A 66 20.56 -3.12 -5.76
C HIS A 66 19.24 -2.88 -4.99
N GLY A 67 18.94 -1.63 -4.70
CA GLY A 67 17.74 -1.22 -3.96
C GLY A 67 18.08 -0.59 -2.64
N THR A 68 17.04 -0.28 -1.85
CA THR A 68 17.15 0.45 -0.60
C THR A 68 16.52 -0.36 0.54
N GLN A 69 17.23 -0.47 1.64
CA GLN A 69 16.75 -1.04 2.90
C GLN A 69 16.64 0.08 3.92
N ILE A 70 15.51 0.19 4.59
CA ILE A 70 15.25 1.19 5.63
C ILE A 70 14.96 0.45 6.92
N THR A 71 15.69 0.77 7.96
CA THR A 71 15.50 0.22 9.30
C THR A 71 15.06 1.34 10.24
N LEU A 72 13.91 1.16 10.87
CA LEU A 72 13.35 2.07 11.87
C LEU A 72 13.58 1.48 13.26
N PHE A 73 14.24 2.25 14.15
CA PHE A 73 14.34 1.92 15.57
C PHE A 73 13.16 2.57 16.29
N LEU A 74 12.09 1.79 16.42
CA LEU A 74 10.81 2.28 16.91
C LEU A 74 10.88 2.78 18.36
N ASN A 75 10.06 3.81 18.68
CA ASN A 75 9.93 4.35 20.03
C ASN A 75 9.05 3.45 20.91
N ASP A 76 8.14 2.70 20.31
CA ASP A 76 7.23 1.75 20.96
C ASP A 76 6.89 0.59 19.99
N ASP A 77 6.20 -0.42 20.49
CA ASP A 77 5.87 -1.63 19.73
C ASP A 77 4.60 -1.50 18.88
N GLU A 78 3.92 -0.36 18.89
CA GLU A 78 2.65 -0.17 18.17
C GLU A 78 2.76 -0.49 16.66
N PHE A 79 3.88 -0.08 16.04
CA PHE A 79 4.14 -0.31 14.61
C PHE A 79 5.04 -1.52 14.33
N ALA A 80 5.32 -2.35 15.34
CA ALA A 80 5.96 -3.65 15.18
C ALA A 80 4.93 -4.78 14.92
N ASP A 81 3.65 -4.51 15.17
CA ASP A 81 2.56 -5.47 14.98
C ASP A 81 2.20 -5.63 13.49
N ALA A 82 2.32 -6.85 12.98
CA ALA A 82 2.09 -7.16 11.57
C ALA A 82 0.64 -6.92 11.13
N TRP A 83 -0.35 -7.22 11.99
CA TRP A 83 -1.77 -7.00 11.67
C TRP A 83 -2.09 -5.50 11.55
N ARG A 84 -1.52 -4.69 12.46
CA ARG A 84 -1.67 -3.24 12.40
C ARG A 84 -1.04 -2.64 11.14
N LEU A 85 0.16 -3.07 10.78
CA LEU A 85 0.83 -2.64 9.54
C LEU A 85 0.03 -3.02 8.31
N GLU A 86 -0.50 -4.23 8.26
CA GLU A 86 -1.36 -4.68 7.15
C GLU A 86 -2.60 -3.80 7.00
N ASN A 87 -3.28 -3.46 8.11
CA ASN A 87 -4.44 -2.58 8.07
C ASN A 87 -4.10 -1.17 7.61
N ILE A 88 -2.96 -0.61 8.04
CA ILE A 88 -2.47 0.69 7.57
C ILE A 88 -2.19 0.64 6.06
N ILE A 89 -1.50 -0.39 5.58
CA ILE A 89 -1.21 -0.57 4.15
C ILE A 89 -2.51 -0.68 3.35
N LYS A 90 -3.45 -1.51 3.79
CA LYS A 90 -4.75 -1.67 3.13
C LYS A 90 -5.58 -0.38 3.12
N LYS A 91 -5.52 0.40 4.19
CA LYS A 91 -6.26 1.66 4.29
C LYS A 91 -5.68 2.74 3.38
N TYR A 92 -4.37 2.96 3.42
CA TYR A 92 -3.75 4.13 2.79
C TYR A 92 -3.01 3.84 1.49
N SER A 93 -2.52 2.62 1.29
CA SER A 93 -1.63 2.24 0.19
C SER A 93 -2.14 1.08 -0.68
N ASN A 94 -3.41 0.70 -0.52
CA ASN A 94 -3.97 -0.43 -1.25
C ASN A 94 -3.90 -0.28 -2.78
N HIS A 95 -4.02 0.95 -3.27
CA HIS A 95 -4.18 1.26 -4.69
C HIS A 95 -2.97 1.95 -5.32
N ILE A 96 -1.87 2.09 -4.60
CA ILE A 96 -0.61 2.59 -5.19
C ILE A 96 -0.10 1.58 -6.25
N PRO A 97 0.60 2.05 -7.31
CA PRO A 97 0.94 1.19 -8.45
C PRO A 97 2.11 0.22 -8.20
N TYR A 98 2.52 0.09 -6.97
CA TYR A 98 3.64 -0.77 -6.56
C TYR A 98 3.13 -1.85 -5.61
N PRO A 99 3.50 -3.13 -5.84
CA PRO A 99 3.15 -4.19 -4.91
C PRO A 99 3.93 -4.02 -3.59
N ILE A 100 3.22 -4.17 -2.49
CA ILE A 100 3.79 -4.18 -1.13
C ILE A 100 3.68 -5.60 -0.62
N PHE A 101 4.82 -6.16 -0.24
CA PHE A 101 4.90 -7.50 0.32
C PHE A 101 5.21 -7.42 1.81
N MET A 102 4.75 -8.43 2.55
CA MET A 102 5.04 -8.62 3.96
C MET A 102 5.29 -10.10 4.23
N ASP A 103 6.28 -10.37 5.07
CA ASP A 103 6.50 -11.71 5.57
C ASP A 103 5.46 -12.03 6.64
N LYS A 104 4.73 -13.13 6.45
CA LYS A 104 3.69 -13.62 7.36
C LYS A 104 4.00 -15.03 7.78
N GLU A 105 3.78 -15.32 9.05
CA GLU A 105 3.80 -16.67 9.56
C GLU A 105 2.44 -17.34 9.31
N GLU A 106 2.42 -18.36 8.50
CA GLU A 106 1.23 -19.18 8.23
C GLU A 106 1.39 -20.56 8.85
N TRP A 107 0.33 -21.00 9.57
CA TRP A 107 0.27 -22.35 10.06
C TRP A 107 -0.05 -23.31 8.92
N ILE A 108 0.85 -24.23 8.66
CA ILE A 108 0.65 -25.29 7.68
C ILE A 108 0.25 -26.56 8.43
N ALA A 109 -0.98 -26.98 8.21
CA ALA A 109 -1.46 -28.24 8.73
C ALA A 109 -0.67 -29.41 8.12
N PRO A 110 -0.41 -30.48 8.88
CA PRO A 110 0.22 -31.69 8.34
C PRO A 110 -0.64 -32.27 7.22
N ALA A 111 0.00 -32.89 6.23
CA ALA A 111 -0.69 -33.58 5.16
C ALA A 111 -1.61 -34.69 5.72
N ALA A 112 -2.78 -34.87 5.10
CA ALA A 112 -3.78 -35.87 5.58
C ALA A 112 -3.25 -37.32 5.59
N ASP A 113 -2.18 -37.58 4.83
CA ASP A 113 -1.47 -38.85 4.70
C ASP A 113 -0.10 -38.89 5.41
N ALA A 114 0.19 -37.91 6.28
CA ALA A 114 1.43 -37.83 7.02
C ALA A 114 1.63 -39.03 7.93
N LYS A 115 2.82 -39.63 7.91
CA LYS A 115 3.20 -40.77 8.74
C LYS A 115 3.29 -40.36 10.21
N ASP A 116 3.17 -41.34 11.11
CA ASP A 116 3.37 -41.11 12.55
C ASP A 116 4.78 -40.52 12.78
N GLY A 117 4.85 -39.30 13.28
CA GLY A 117 6.07 -38.49 13.43
C GLY A 117 6.10 -37.20 12.56
N GLU A 118 5.25 -37.12 11.54
CA GLU A 118 5.11 -35.92 10.68
C GLU A 118 3.74 -35.24 10.85
N LYS A 119 3.00 -35.64 11.89
CA LYS A 119 1.62 -35.14 12.17
C LYS A 119 1.59 -33.77 12.86
N GLU A 120 2.74 -33.16 13.13
CA GLU A 120 2.81 -31.82 13.68
C GLU A 120 2.82 -30.80 12.54
N GLY A 121 1.85 -29.88 12.54
CA GLY A 121 1.88 -28.72 11.65
C GLY A 121 3.06 -27.79 12.02
N LYS A 122 3.46 -26.99 11.09
CA LYS A 122 4.58 -26.03 11.27
C LYS A 122 4.17 -24.63 10.85
N TYR A 123 4.81 -23.63 11.47
CA TYR A 123 4.75 -22.27 10.97
C TYR A 123 5.76 -22.08 9.83
N GLU A 124 5.31 -21.55 8.71
CA GLU A 124 6.18 -21.15 7.62
C GLU A 124 6.04 -19.66 7.37
N THR A 125 7.17 -18.97 7.27
CA THR A 125 7.18 -17.58 6.83
C THR A 125 7.00 -17.51 5.32
N ARG A 126 5.95 -16.83 4.87
CA ARG A 126 5.67 -16.58 3.45
C ARG A 126 5.64 -15.10 3.15
N ASN A 127 6.26 -14.72 2.05
CA ASN A 127 6.23 -13.36 1.53
C ASN A 127 4.93 -13.16 0.73
N VAL A 128 3.98 -12.40 1.28
CA VAL A 128 2.62 -12.24 0.74
C VAL A 128 2.40 -10.81 0.30
N GLN A 129 1.83 -10.61 -0.89
CA GLN A 129 1.41 -9.29 -1.33
C GLN A 129 0.19 -8.83 -0.53
N ILE A 130 0.30 -7.65 0.10
CA ILE A 130 -0.72 -7.10 1.01
C ILE A 130 -1.68 -6.15 0.30
N ASN A 131 -1.19 -5.35 -0.65
CA ASN A 131 -2.00 -4.38 -1.38
C ASN A 131 -2.42 -4.89 -2.76
N ARG A 132 -3.45 -4.28 -3.36
CA ARG A 132 -3.88 -4.61 -4.72
C ARG A 132 -2.96 -4.09 -5.82
N ALA A 133 -2.18 -3.07 -5.54
CA ALA A 133 -1.30 -2.38 -6.48
C ALA A 133 -2.01 -1.86 -7.75
N SER A 134 -3.32 -1.72 -7.71
CA SER A 134 -4.16 -1.23 -8.82
C SER A 134 -5.29 -0.34 -8.30
N ALA A 135 -5.69 0.63 -9.11
CA ALA A 135 -6.82 1.52 -8.83
C ALA A 135 -7.89 1.32 -9.91
N LEU A 136 -8.95 0.59 -9.57
CA LEU A 136 -10.03 0.22 -10.49
C LEU A 136 -10.61 1.44 -11.21
N TRP A 137 -10.84 2.55 -10.48
CA TRP A 137 -11.41 3.78 -11.03
C TRP A 137 -10.51 4.50 -12.05
N ARG A 138 -9.25 4.11 -12.17
CA ARG A 138 -8.30 4.65 -13.16
C ARG A 138 -8.11 3.75 -14.37
N MET A 139 -8.62 2.52 -14.33
CA MET A 139 -8.54 1.58 -15.44
C MET A 139 -9.49 1.99 -16.56
N ASN A 140 -9.23 1.51 -17.78
CA ASN A 140 -10.16 1.67 -18.88
C ASN A 140 -11.41 0.82 -18.60
N LYS A 141 -12.59 1.43 -18.63
CA LYS A 141 -13.88 0.78 -18.38
C LYS A 141 -14.11 -0.46 -19.25
N ALA A 142 -13.67 -0.41 -20.51
CA ALA A 142 -13.84 -1.53 -21.44
C ALA A 142 -13.06 -2.79 -21.04
N GLY A 143 -12.06 -2.65 -20.16
CA GLY A 143 -11.25 -3.77 -19.66
C GLY A 143 -11.66 -4.28 -18.29
N ILE A 144 -12.67 -3.68 -17.65
CA ILE A 144 -13.13 -4.06 -16.29
C ILE A 144 -14.39 -4.91 -16.41
N LYS A 145 -14.37 -6.08 -15.82
CA LYS A 145 -15.53 -6.98 -15.78
C LYS A 145 -16.52 -6.53 -14.67
N PRO A 146 -17.83 -6.82 -14.83
CA PRO A 146 -18.83 -6.51 -13.81
C PRO A 146 -18.50 -7.09 -12.42
N GLU A 147 -17.93 -8.29 -12.38
CA GLU A 147 -17.53 -8.96 -11.15
C GLU A 147 -16.44 -8.19 -10.40
N GLU A 148 -15.50 -7.56 -11.12
CA GLU A 148 -14.44 -6.74 -10.50
C GLU A 148 -15.01 -5.48 -9.83
N TYR A 149 -16.08 -4.89 -10.41
CA TYR A 149 -16.81 -3.78 -9.77
C TYR A 149 -17.52 -4.25 -8.50
N ALA A 150 -18.18 -5.41 -8.54
CA ALA A 150 -18.88 -5.96 -7.39
C ALA A 150 -17.90 -6.33 -6.24
N ASP A 151 -16.79 -6.97 -6.57
CA ASP A 151 -15.74 -7.32 -5.60
C ASP A 151 -15.11 -6.07 -4.97
N PHE A 152 -14.89 -5.04 -5.77
CA PHE A 152 -14.37 -3.77 -5.26
C PHE A 152 -15.37 -3.10 -4.31
N TYR A 153 -16.67 -3.11 -4.65
CA TYR A 153 -17.74 -2.60 -3.79
C TYR A 153 -17.74 -3.31 -2.43
N LYS A 154 -17.80 -4.64 -2.42
CA LYS A 154 -17.80 -5.44 -1.18
C LYS A 154 -16.59 -5.12 -0.30
N GLN A 155 -15.45 -4.89 -0.93
CA GLN A 155 -14.23 -4.56 -0.19
C GLN A 155 -14.28 -3.19 0.49
N ILE A 156 -14.81 -2.14 -0.19
CA ILE A 156 -14.80 -0.78 0.36
C ILE A 156 -15.97 -0.50 1.29
N SER A 157 -17.12 -1.18 1.07
CA SER A 157 -18.34 -1.04 1.87
C SER A 157 -18.41 -2.01 3.04
N HIS A 158 -17.64 -3.13 2.98
CA HIS A 158 -17.76 -4.29 3.86
C HIS A 158 -19.14 -4.96 3.80
N ASP A 159 -19.90 -4.70 2.72
CA ASP A 159 -21.16 -5.37 2.45
C ASP A 159 -20.91 -6.75 1.82
N SER A 160 -21.76 -7.73 2.12
CA SER A 160 -21.70 -9.06 1.52
C SER A 160 -22.50 -9.15 0.22
N ALA A 161 -23.48 -8.25 0.01
CA ALA A 161 -24.31 -8.20 -1.16
C ALA A 161 -23.64 -7.46 -2.33
N ASP A 162 -24.04 -7.78 -3.56
CA ASP A 162 -23.64 -7.01 -4.73
C ASP A 162 -24.30 -5.62 -4.73
N PRO A 163 -23.68 -4.61 -5.32
CA PRO A 163 -24.30 -3.29 -5.47
C PRO A 163 -25.49 -3.38 -6.44
N LEU A 164 -26.51 -2.55 -6.22
CA LEU A 164 -27.63 -2.43 -7.16
C LEU A 164 -27.17 -1.89 -8.51
N LEU A 165 -26.29 -0.89 -8.48
CA LEU A 165 -25.66 -0.32 -9.66
C LEU A 165 -24.36 0.39 -9.31
N TYR A 166 -23.53 0.65 -10.31
CA TYR A 166 -22.34 1.50 -10.18
C TYR A 166 -22.27 2.54 -11.31
N ILE A 167 -21.64 3.66 -11.01
CA ILE A 167 -21.39 4.72 -11.97
C ILE A 167 -19.89 5.00 -11.97
N HIS A 168 -19.23 4.68 -13.07
CA HIS A 168 -17.81 4.95 -13.28
C HIS A 168 -17.65 6.03 -14.33
N THR A 169 -17.12 7.20 -13.98
CA THR A 169 -16.90 8.31 -14.91
C THR A 169 -15.46 8.79 -14.86
N LYS A 170 -15.00 9.35 -15.97
CA LYS A 170 -13.74 10.07 -16.08
C LYS A 170 -14.06 11.44 -16.66
N ALA A 171 -13.71 12.49 -15.95
CA ALA A 171 -13.81 13.87 -16.40
C ALA A 171 -12.44 14.36 -16.85
N GLU A 172 -12.41 15.00 -18.01
CA GLU A 172 -11.22 15.61 -18.61
C GLU A 172 -11.45 17.12 -18.74
N GLY A 173 -10.52 17.93 -18.28
CA GLY A 173 -10.61 19.39 -18.31
C GLY A 173 -9.47 20.06 -17.54
N LYS A 174 -9.72 21.23 -16.97
CA LYS A 174 -8.73 21.90 -16.10
C LYS A 174 -8.33 21.03 -14.89
N ILE A 175 -9.28 20.26 -14.39
CA ILE A 175 -9.07 19.27 -13.32
C ILE A 175 -9.52 17.94 -13.89
N GLU A 176 -8.60 16.98 -13.95
CA GLU A 176 -8.89 15.61 -14.33
C GLU A 176 -9.21 14.79 -13.08
N TYR A 177 -10.34 14.11 -13.09
CA TYR A 177 -10.72 13.20 -12.00
C TYR A 177 -11.49 12.01 -12.53
N SER A 178 -11.46 10.93 -11.76
CA SER A 178 -12.29 9.75 -11.98
C SER A 178 -13.20 9.56 -10.80
N THR A 179 -14.45 9.20 -11.04
CA THR A 179 -15.39 8.85 -9.98
C THR A 179 -15.89 7.42 -10.18
N LEU A 180 -16.04 6.74 -9.06
CA LEU A 180 -16.67 5.42 -9.00
C LEU A 180 -17.64 5.44 -7.82
N PHE A 181 -18.93 5.55 -8.13
CA PHE A 181 -20.00 5.55 -7.14
C PHE A 181 -20.77 4.23 -7.22
N TYR A 182 -21.24 3.78 -6.08
CA TYR A 182 -22.07 2.60 -5.94
C TYR A 182 -23.37 2.94 -5.23
N VAL A 183 -24.43 2.27 -5.64
CA VAL A 183 -25.70 2.27 -4.92
C VAL A 183 -25.84 0.90 -4.26
N PRO A 184 -25.92 0.82 -2.93
CA PRO A 184 -26.17 -0.43 -2.23
C PRO A 184 -27.47 -1.09 -2.68
N SER A 185 -27.51 -2.41 -2.78
CA SER A 185 -28.75 -3.16 -3.03
C SER A 185 -29.66 -3.21 -1.78
N VAL A 186 -29.05 -3.11 -0.61
CA VAL A 186 -29.75 -3.04 0.67
C VAL A 186 -29.50 -1.67 1.29
N ARG A 187 -30.59 -1.03 1.73
CA ARG A 187 -30.49 0.28 2.39
C ARG A 187 -29.66 0.17 3.67
N PRO A 188 -28.64 1.03 3.86
CA PRO A 188 -27.90 1.09 5.12
C PRO A 188 -28.84 1.37 6.30
N PHE A 189 -28.68 0.64 7.40
CA PHE A 189 -29.55 0.75 8.57
C PHE A 189 -29.41 2.10 9.30
N ASP A 190 -28.29 2.77 9.13
CA ASP A 190 -27.91 4.04 9.74
C ASP A 190 -28.17 5.27 8.86
N LEU A 191 -28.73 5.09 7.64
CA LEU A 191 -28.92 6.14 6.64
C LEU A 191 -29.67 7.39 7.19
N PHE A 192 -30.55 7.21 8.15
CA PHE A 192 -31.35 8.29 8.75
C PHE A 192 -30.89 8.69 10.15
N ARG A 193 -29.75 8.20 10.59
CA ARG A 193 -29.18 8.59 11.87
C ARG A 193 -28.56 9.98 11.77
N VAL A 194 -28.60 10.73 12.88
CA VAL A 194 -28.03 12.09 12.96
C VAL A 194 -26.49 12.05 12.82
N ASP A 195 -25.87 10.95 13.21
CA ASP A 195 -24.43 10.69 13.16
C ASP A 195 -24.00 9.90 11.92
N TYR A 196 -24.85 9.86 10.86
CA TYR A 196 -24.50 9.19 9.61
C TYR A 196 -23.28 9.83 8.96
N GLU A 197 -22.24 9.03 8.74
CA GLU A 197 -21.04 9.44 8.01
C GLU A 197 -21.13 9.02 6.53
N SER A 198 -20.81 9.97 5.65
CA SER A 198 -20.78 9.69 4.20
C SER A 198 -19.75 8.63 3.87
N GLY A 199 -20.15 7.61 3.12
CA GLY A 199 -19.28 6.57 2.61
C GLY A 199 -18.38 7.01 1.43
N VAL A 200 -18.36 8.30 1.06
CA VAL A 200 -17.54 8.82 -0.02
C VAL A 200 -16.08 8.88 0.40
N LYS A 201 -15.21 8.24 -0.36
CA LYS A 201 -13.76 8.22 -0.15
C LYS A 201 -13.06 9.03 -1.24
N LEU A 202 -12.17 9.94 -0.82
CA LEU A 202 -11.38 10.75 -1.73
C LEU A 202 -9.96 10.20 -1.83
N TYR A 203 -9.52 9.91 -3.04
CA TYR A 203 -8.15 9.47 -3.31
C TYR A 203 -7.40 10.53 -4.11
N VAL A 204 -6.26 10.96 -3.60
CA VAL A 204 -5.34 11.84 -4.32
C VAL A 204 -4.15 11.01 -4.80
N LYS A 205 -3.96 10.89 -6.11
CA LYS A 205 -2.90 10.05 -6.71
C LYS A 205 -2.86 8.61 -6.16
N ARG A 206 -4.03 7.99 -5.94
CA ARG A 206 -4.22 6.62 -5.41
C ARG A 206 -3.93 6.45 -3.91
N VAL A 207 -3.70 7.52 -3.17
CA VAL A 207 -3.57 7.53 -1.71
C VAL A 207 -4.87 8.07 -1.11
N PHE A 208 -5.40 7.35 -0.10
CA PHE A 208 -6.60 7.72 0.66
C PHE A 208 -6.31 8.87 1.63
#